data_40d12ca3b5ba10d10ba56eafa88fddc1
#
_entry.id   40d12ca3b5ba10d10ba56eafa88fddc1
#
_cell.length_a   1.000
_cell.length_b   1.000
_cell.length_c   1.000
_cell.angle_alpha   90.00
_cell.angle_beta   90.00
_cell.angle_gamma   90.00
#
_symmetry.space_group_name_H-M   'P 1'
#
loop_
_entity.id
_entity.type
_entity.pdbx_description
1 polymer ?
#
loop_
_entity_poly.entity_id
_entity_poly.type
_entity_poly.pdbx_seq_one_letter_code
_entity_poly.pdbx_strand_id
1 'polypeptide(L)'
;MGKSNSLPSAGRYNANYGNFQSELYAQIRHEAFGEDIGQNSWLTSDEQDRFLQWLDLSPGKTLLDVACGAGGPALRIAAITGCSVIGIDVHEQAVRTASSLAAQRGLAERAEFRATDASGPLPFSDASFDAITCIDAINHFPDRPRVMAEWARLLKPS
;
A
#
# COMPACT_ATOMS: atom_id res chain seq x y z
N MET A 1 26.73 24.68 6.47
CA MET A 1 26.18 23.69 7.43
C MET A 1 24.75 23.45 7.05
N GLY A 2 24.51 22.45 6.18
CA GLY A 2 23.17 22.02 5.76
C GLY A 2 22.52 21.20 6.87
N LYS A 3 21.41 21.67 7.41
CA LYS A 3 20.57 20.85 8.30
C LYS A 3 19.97 19.74 7.48
N SER A 4 20.38 18.50 7.75
CA SER A 4 19.71 17.28 7.30
C SER A 4 18.25 17.35 7.78
N ASN A 5 17.33 17.50 6.84
CA ASN A 5 15.89 17.45 7.10
C ASN A 5 15.46 15.98 7.09
N SER A 6 16.01 15.18 8.01
CA SER A 6 15.49 13.84 8.27
C SER A 6 14.10 14.00 8.89
N LEU A 7 13.09 13.50 8.19
CA LEU A 7 11.70 13.49 8.61
C LEU A 7 11.58 12.85 10.01
N PRO A 8 11.04 13.54 11.03
CA PRO A 8 10.88 12.99 12.38
C PRO A 8 9.95 11.77 12.47
N SER A 9 9.31 11.40 11.35
CA SER A 9 8.29 10.37 11.26
C SER A 9 8.83 8.95 11.12
N ALA A 10 10.03 8.74 10.57
CA ALA A 10 10.54 7.39 10.26
C ALA A 10 10.63 6.48 11.49
N GLY A 11 11.06 6.97 12.64
CA GLY A 11 11.19 6.18 13.86
C GLY A 11 9.84 5.74 14.44
N ARG A 12 8.82 6.58 14.38
CA ARG A 12 7.47 6.27 14.88
C ARG A 12 6.79 5.20 14.01
N TYR A 13 6.89 5.33 12.69
CA TYR A 13 6.33 4.34 11.76
C TYR A 13 7.02 2.99 11.88
N ASN A 14 8.34 2.94 12.01
CA ASN A 14 9.07 1.68 12.21
C ASN A 14 8.62 0.94 13.47
N ALA A 15 8.37 1.64 14.59
CA ALA A 15 7.83 1.02 15.80
C ALA A 15 6.41 0.47 15.59
N ASN A 16 5.56 1.20 14.89
CA ASN A 16 4.21 0.76 14.56
C ASN A 16 4.23 -0.51 13.69
N TYR A 17 5.05 -0.54 12.65
CA TYR A 17 5.17 -1.72 11.77
C TYR A 17 5.81 -2.92 12.47
N GLY A 18 6.73 -2.72 13.41
CA GLY A 18 7.31 -3.79 14.23
C GLY A 18 6.29 -4.50 15.11
N ASN A 19 5.29 -3.78 15.62
CA ASN A 19 4.23 -4.31 16.48
C ASN A 19 2.91 -4.58 15.75
N PHE A 20 2.88 -4.38 14.45
CA PHE A 20 1.65 -4.37 13.64
C PHE A 20 0.83 -5.65 13.74
N GLN A 21 1.49 -6.81 13.84
CA GLN A 21 0.86 -8.14 13.94
C GLN A 21 0.54 -8.55 15.37
N SER A 22 0.79 -7.71 16.39
CA SER A 22 0.45 -8.05 17.76
C SER A 22 -1.07 -8.07 17.98
N GLU A 23 -1.53 -8.91 18.90
CA GLU A 23 -2.95 -9.00 19.28
C GLU A 23 -3.51 -7.65 19.72
N LEU A 24 -2.72 -6.87 20.46
CA LEU A 24 -3.12 -5.53 20.90
C LEU A 24 -3.43 -4.60 19.73
N TYR A 25 -2.56 -4.56 18.71
CA TYR A 25 -2.80 -3.72 17.52
C TYR A 25 -3.98 -4.22 16.67
N ALA A 26 -4.16 -5.54 16.56
CA ALA A 26 -5.32 -6.12 15.90
C ALA A 26 -6.63 -5.75 16.61
N GLN A 27 -6.64 -5.81 17.97
CA GLN A 27 -7.78 -5.39 18.76
C GLN A 27 -8.08 -3.89 18.61
N ILE A 28 -7.05 -3.03 18.63
CA ILE A 28 -7.21 -1.59 18.41
C ILE A 28 -7.84 -1.30 17.04
N ARG A 29 -7.36 -1.98 15.98
CA ARG A 29 -7.95 -1.80 14.65
C ARG A 29 -9.40 -2.27 14.59
N HIS A 30 -9.70 -3.40 15.21
CA HIS A 30 -11.08 -3.92 15.28
C HIS A 30 -12.00 -2.96 16.03
N GLU A 31 -11.58 -2.42 17.17
CA GLU A 31 -12.37 -1.45 17.94
C GLU A 31 -12.55 -0.12 17.20
N ALA A 32 -11.51 0.35 16.47
CA ALA A 32 -11.54 1.62 15.77
C ALA A 32 -12.30 1.58 14.44
N PHE A 33 -12.26 0.46 13.72
CA PHE A 33 -12.71 0.37 12.31
C PHE A 33 -13.79 -0.71 12.09
N GLY A 34 -14.16 -1.48 13.10
CA GLY A 34 -15.14 -2.57 13.01
C GLY A 34 -14.52 -3.86 12.48
N GLU A 35 -13.91 -3.85 11.29
CA GLU A 35 -13.18 -4.98 10.72
C GLU A 35 -11.68 -4.66 10.65
N ASP A 36 -10.85 -5.57 11.15
CA ASP A 36 -9.40 -5.48 10.99
C ASP A 36 -8.99 -6.03 9.61
N ILE A 37 -8.85 -5.16 8.63
CA ILE A 37 -8.31 -5.51 7.31
C ILE A 37 -6.78 -5.39 7.25
N GLY A 38 -6.12 -5.08 8.37
CA GLY A 38 -4.68 -4.84 8.43
C GLY A 38 -4.28 -3.46 7.93
N GLN A 39 -5.14 -2.48 8.07
CA GLN A 39 -4.86 -1.09 7.68
C GLN A 39 -3.99 -0.36 8.72
N ASN A 40 -3.13 0.53 8.21
CA ASN A 40 -2.43 1.53 9.01
C ASN A 40 -2.89 2.94 8.57
N SER A 41 -4.15 3.04 8.20
CA SER A 41 -4.84 4.21 7.66
C SER A 41 -6.21 4.36 8.35
N TRP A 42 -6.98 5.36 7.97
CA TRP A 42 -8.36 5.55 8.45
C TRP A 42 -9.40 4.77 7.62
N LEU A 43 -8.94 3.99 6.63
CA LEU A 43 -9.80 3.22 5.74
C LEU A 43 -10.57 2.12 6.49
N THR A 44 -11.88 2.08 6.30
CA THR A 44 -12.74 0.97 6.72
C THR A 44 -12.92 -0.05 5.59
N SER A 45 -13.35 -1.27 5.92
CA SER A 45 -13.68 -2.29 4.92
C SER A 45 -14.81 -1.83 3.98
N ASP A 46 -15.84 -1.17 4.51
CA ASP A 46 -16.96 -0.64 3.74
C ASP A 46 -16.54 0.43 2.74
N GLU A 47 -15.64 1.33 3.12
CA GLU A 47 -15.09 2.33 2.21
C GLU A 47 -14.26 1.68 1.12
N GLN A 48 -13.47 0.66 1.46
CA GLN A 48 -12.72 -0.11 0.48
C GLN A 48 -13.64 -0.79 -0.52
N ASP A 49 -14.72 -1.43 -0.06
CA ASP A 49 -15.69 -2.11 -0.94
C ASP A 49 -16.38 -1.14 -1.91
N ARG A 50 -16.62 0.09 -1.49
CA ARG A 50 -17.19 1.13 -2.37
C ARG A 50 -16.24 1.52 -3.50
N PHE A 51 -14.97 1.81 -3.21
CA PHE A 51 -14.05 2.22 -4.27
C PHE A 51 -13.56 1.04 -5.14
N LEU A 52 -13.58 -0.20 -4.64
CA LEU A 52 -13.24 -1.37 -5.44
C LEU A 52 -14.11 -1.49 -6.69
N GLN A 53 -15.36 -1.06 -6.62
CA GLN A 53 -16.29 -1.07 -7.77
C GLN A 53 -15.82 -0.18 -8.92
N TRP A 54 -14.95 0.81 -8.65
CA TRP A 54 -14.43 1.74 -9.66
C TRP A 54 -13.11 1.29 -10.26
N LEU A 55 -12.39 0.37 -9.61
CA LEU A 55 -11.05 -0.05 -10.04
C LEU A 55 -11.08 -1.13 -11.14
N ASP A 56 -12.23 -1.75 -11.40
CA ASP A 56 -12.42 -2.81 -12.41
C ASP A 56 -11.32 -3.89 -12.36
N LEU A 57 -10.94 -4.32 -11.16
CA LEU A 57 -9.90 -5.32 -10.92
C LEU A 57 -10.47 -6.74 -11.00
N SER A 58 -9.72 -7.64 -11.62
CA SER A 58 -10.09 -9.06 -11.81
C SER A 58 -8.84 -9.92 -12.01
N PRO A 59 -8.93 -11.25 -12.05
CA PRO A 59 -7.80 -12.10 -12.40
C PRO A 59 -7.15 -11.69 -13.73
N GLY A 60 -5.83 -11.58 -13.74
CA GLY A 60 -5.03 -11.12 -14.90
C GLY A 60 -4.76 -9.62 -14.93
N LYS A 61 -5.42 -8.82 -14.09
CA LYS A 61 -5.10 -7.40 -13.88
C LYS A 61 -4.09 -7.20 -12.77
N THR A 62 -3.39 -6.06 -12.81
CA THR A 62 -2.33 -5.71 -11.84
C THR A 62 -2.60 -4.36 -11.20
N LEU A 63 -2.60 -4.35 -9.87
CA LEU A 63 -2.69 -3.17 -9.03
C LEU A 63 -1.30 -2.74 -8.54
N LEU A 64 -0.99 -1.45 -8.61
CA LEU A 64 0.11 -0.84 -7.85
C LEU A 64 -0.47 -0.16 -6.61
N ASP A 65 -0.03 -0.57 -5.41
CA ASP A 65 -0.40 0.11 -4.16
C ASP A 65 0.78 0.92 -3.64
N VAL A 66 0.68 2.24 -3.73
CA VAL A 66 1.74 3.20 -3.38
C VAL A 66 1.61 3.60 -1.93
N ALA A 67 2.72 3.54 -1.18
CA ALA A 67 2.76 3.68 0.28
C ALA A 67 1.87 2.64 0.97
N CYS A 68 2.06 1.39 0.57
CA CYS A 68 1.21 0.26 0.95
C CYS A 68 1.27 -0.11 2.44
N GLY A 69 2.21 0.43 3.20
CA GLY A 69 2.41 0.11 4.60
C GLY A 69 2.59 -1.39 4.83
N ALA A 70 1.85 -1.96 5.79
CA ALA A 70 1.87 -3.38 6.11
C ALA A 70 1.05 -4.25 5.12
N GLY A 71 0.53 -3.66 4.04
CA GLY A 71 -0.09 -4.37 2.92
C GLY A 71 -1.51 -4.90 3.15
N GLY A 72 -2.12 -4.65 4.32
CA GLY A 72 -3.44 -5.21 4.65
C GLY A 72 -4.51 -4.90 3.62
N PRO A 73 -4.77 -3.62 3.30
CA PRO A 73 -5.75 -3.23 2.26
C PRO A 73 -5.44 -3.82 0.88
N ALA A 74 -4.18 -3.79 0.46
CA ALA A 74 -3.75 -4.36 -0.82
C ALA A 74 -3.99 -5.88 -0.91
N LEU A 75 -3.67 -6.60 0.16
CA LEU A 75 -3.91 -8.05 0.26
C LEU A 75 -5.41 -8.39 0.25
N ARG A 76 -6.23 -7.56 0.90
CA ARG A 76 -7.69 -7.73 0.84
C ARG A 76 -8.21 -7.54 -0.58
N ILE A 77 -7.73 -6.54 -1.31
CA ILE A 77 -8.05 -6.34 -2.72
C ILE A 77 -7.68 -7.58 -3.54
N ALA A 78 -6.45 -8.09 -3.40
CA ALA A 78 -6.00 -9.28 -4.11
C ALA A 78 -6.89 -10.51 -3.80
N ALA A 79 -7.30 -10.68 -2.54
CA ALA A 79 -8.16 -11.79 -2.12
C ALA A 79 -9.58 -11.70 -2.73
N ILE A 80 -10.17 -10.51 -2.78
CA ILE A 80 -11.52 -10.29 -3.28
C ILE A 80 -11.58 -10.36 -4.80
N THR A 81 -10.63 -9.71 -5.49
CA THR A 81 -10.67 -9.52 -6.94
C THR A 81 -9.91 -10.58 -7.73
N GLY A 82 -8.98 -11.28 -7.08
CA GLY A 82 -8.06 -12.21 -7.75
C GLY A 82 -6.97 -11.54 -8.59
N CYS A 83 -6.85 -10.20 -8.56
CA CYS A 83 -5.79 -9.47 -9.26
C CYS A 83 -4.40 -9.73 -8.65
N SER A 84 -3.36 -9.40 -9.41
CA SER A 84 -2.01 -9.30 -8.88
C SER A 84 -1.78 -7.94 -8.25
N VAL A 85 -0.97 -7.89 -7.21
CA VAL A 85 -0.63 -6.66 -6.49
C VAL A 85 0.88 -6.47 -6.42
N ILE A 86 1.35 -5.27 -6.74
CA ILE A 86 2.68 -4.79 -6.36
C ILE A 86 2.49 -3.66 -5.37
N GLY A 87 2.92 -3.87 -4.13
CA GLY A 87 2.92 -2.84 -3.09
C GLY A 87 4.31 -2.23 -2.94
N ILE A 88 4.37 -0.92 -2.85
CA ILE A 88 5.63 -0.20 -2.58
C ILE A 88 5.50 0.70 -1.37
N ASP A 89 6.54 0.71 -0.54
CA ASP A 89 6.66 1.61 0.60
C ASP A 89 8.12 1.98 0.84
N VAL A 90 8.39 3.15 1.39
CA VAL A 90 9.75 3.58 1.72
C VAL A 90 10.28 2.87 2.98
N HIS A 91 9.39 2.33 3.81
CA HIS A 91 9.75 1.66 5.06
C HIS A 91 9.98 0.16 4.86
N GLU A 92 11.22 -0.28 4.91
CA GLU A 92 11.58 -1.70 4.79
C GLU A 92 10.84 -2.61 5.80
N GLN A 93 10.61 -2.13 7.02
CA GLN A 93 9.88 -2.92 8.03
C GLN A 93 8.42 -3.15 7.62
N ALA A 94 7.77 -2.15 7.03
CA ALA A 94 6.42 -2.28 6.49
C ALA A 94 6.37 -3.34 5.38
N VAL A 95 7.31 -3.28 4.43
CA VAL A 95 7.44 -4.25 3.33
C VAL A 95 7.68 -5.68 3.84
N ARG A 96 8.55 -5.85 4.83
CA ARG A 96 8.75 -7.17 5.47
C ARG A 96 7.47 -7.69 6.10
N THR A 97 6.75 -6.84 6.82
CA THR A 97 5.46 -7.19 7.43
C THR A 97 4.42 -7.56 6.37
N ALA A 98 4.31 -6.78 5.29
CA ALA A 98 3.41 -7.03 4.17
C ALA A 98 3.70 -8.37 3.49
N SER A 99 4.97 -8.67 3.23
CA SER A 99 5.40 -9.94 2.62
C SER A 99 5.10 -11.14 3.53
N SER A 100 5.34 -11.00 4.83
CA SER A 100 4.98 -12.04 5.81
C SER A 100 3.47 -12.28 5.85
N LEU A 101 2.69 -11.21 5.83
CA LEU A 101 1.22 -11.28 5.84
C LEU A 101 0.68 -11.93 4.55
N ALA A 102 1.28 -11.61 3.39
CA ALA A 102 0.96 -12.26 2.12
C ALA A 102 1.17 -13.77 2.18
N ALA A 103 2.30 -14.21 2.73
CA ALA A 103 2.60 -15.64 2.89
C ALA A 103 1.59 -16.32 3.83
N GLN A 104 1.28 -15.71 4.99
CA GLN A 104 0.33 -16.22 5.96
C GLN A 104 -1.09 -16.36 5.38
N ARG A 105 -1.48 -15.46 4.47
CA ARG A 105 -2.80 -15.45 3.81
C ARG A 105 -2.85 -16.29 2.53
N GLY A 106 -1.74 -16.96 2.15
CA GLY A 106 -1.67 -17.74 0.90
C GLY A 106 -1.70 -16.89 -0.37
N LEU A 107 -1.27 -15.63 -0.29
CA LEU A 107 -1.29 -14.66 -1.39
C LEU A 107 0.10 -14.34 -1.95
N ALA A 108 1.16 -15.04 -1.51
CA ALA A 108 2.53 -14.74 -1.91
C ALA A 108 2.77 -14.83 -3.44
N GLU A 109 2.02 -15.66 -4.13
CA GLU A 109 2.08 -15.78 -5.60
C GLU A 109 1.42 -14.60 -6.35
N ARG A 110 0.59 -13.81 -5.66
CA ARG A 110 -0.19 -12.71 -6.25
C ARG A 110 0.19 -11.33 -5.73
N ALA A 111 0.88 -11.26 -4.61
CA ALA A 111 1.21 -10.00 -3.97
C ALA A 111 2.72 -9.94 -3.68
N GLU A 112 3.38 -9.00 -4.33
CA GLU A 112 4.78 -8.68 -4.13
C GLU A 112 4.90 -7.31 -3.47
N PHE A 113 5.82 -7.19 -2.50
CA PHE A 113 6.08 -5.94 -1.80
C PHE A 113 7.55 -5.54 -1.89
N ARG A 114 7.82 -4.26 -2.20
CA ARG A 114 9.17 -3.74 -2.43
C ARG A 114 9.41 -2.45 -1.65
N ALA A 115 10.59 -2.34 -1.02
CA ALA A 115 11.03 -1.09 -0.43
C ALA A 115 11.45 -0.11 -1.55
N THR A 116 10.67 0.94 -1.76
CA THR A 116 10.86 1.88 -2.87
C THR A 116 10.37 3.27 -2.48
N ASP A 117 11.17 4.30 -2.76
CA ASP A 117 10.75 5.70 -2.64
C ASP A 117 9.93 6.09 -3.88
N ALA A 118 8.65 6.37 -3.68
CA ALA A 118 7.73 6.77 -4.73
C ALA A 118 7.68 8.29 -4.99
N SER A 119 8.60 9.07 -4.41
CA SER A 119 8.70 10.52 -4.65
C SER A 119 9.31 10.87 -6.01
N GLY A 120 9.89 9.89 -6.71
CA GLY A 120 10.56 10.04 -8.00
C GLY A 120 10.08 9.03 -9.04
N PRO A 121 10.82 8.89 -10.16
CA PRO A 121 10.53 7.87 -11.16
C PRO A 121 10.60 6.45 -10.58
N LEU A 122 9.62 5.64 -10.91
CA LEU A 122 9.51 4.26 -10.46
C LEU A 122 10.09 3.29 -11.49
N PRO A 123 10.72 2.17 -11.06
CA PRO A 123 11.38 1.22 -11.95
C PRO A 123 10.37 0.27 -12.63
N PHE A 124 9.33 0.84 -13.19
CA PHE A 124 8.30 0.11 -13.94
C PHE A 124 8.16 0.69 -15.35
N SER A 125 7.81 -0.16 -16.31
CA SER A 125 7.54 0.26 -17.68
C SER A 125 6.24 1.09 -17.77
N ASP A 126 6.12 1.89 -18.82
CA ASP A 126 4.88 2.60 -19.14
C ASP A 126 3.72 1.60 -19.29
N ALA A 127 2.52 2.01 -18.91
CA ALA A 127 1.30 1.21 -19.09
C ALA A 127 1.41 -0.20 -18.46
N SER A 128 1.98 -0.30 -17.25
CA SER A 128 2.20 -1.59 -16.57
C SER A 128 1.04 -1.99 -15.66
N PHE A 129 0.23 -1.03 -15.19
CA PHE A 129 -0.78 -1.25 -14.17
C PHE A 129 -2.18 -0.93 -14.67
N ASP A 130 -3.14 -1.76 -14.26
CA ASP A 130 -4.56 -1.55 -14.56
C ASP A 130 -5.19 -0.54 -13.58
N ALA A 131 -4.68 -0.47 -12.36
CA ALA A 131 -5.08 0.49 -11.34
C ALA A 131 -3.90 0.88 -10.44
N ILE A 132 -3.99 2.05 -9.83
CA ILE A 132 -3.06 2.53 -8.79
C ILE A 132 -3.87 3.00 -7.60
N THR A 133 -3.47 2.59 -6.40
CA THR A 133 -4.00 3.09 -5.13
C THR A 133 -2.91 3.79 -4.32
N CYS A 134 -3.32 4.81 -3.55
CA CYS A 134 -2.49 5.46 -2.53
C CYS A 134 -3.43 5.92 -1.42
N ILE A 135 -3.50 5.14 -0.34
CA ILE A 135 -4.50 5.31 0.71
C ILE A 135 -3.89 6.09 1.87
N ASP A 136 -4.49 7.25 2.20
CA ASP A 136 -4.10 8.15 3.30
C ASP A 136 -2.61 8.58 3.28
N ALA A 137 -1.95 8.56 2.14
CA ALA A 137 -0.51 8.80 2.04
C ALA A 137 -0.11 9.94 1.06
N ILE A 138 -1.00 10.39 0.18
CA ILE A 138 -0.66 11.41 -0.83
C ILE A 138 -0.15 12.74 -0.23
N ASN A 139 -0.54 13.05 1.00
CA ASN A 139 -0.10 14.23 1.75
C ASN A 139 1.37 14.18 2.16
N HIS A 140 1.99 13.01 2.15
CA HIS A 140 3.42 12.84 2.48
C HIS A 140 4.35 13.14 1.29
N PHE A 141 3.82 13.21 0.07
CA PHE A 141 4.62 13.52 -1.11
C PHE A 141 4.84 15.02 -1.29
N PRO A 142 6.11 15.47 -1.36
CA PRO A 142 6.42 16.91 -1.47
C PRO A 142 6.06 17.50 -2.84
N ASP A 143 6.17 16.72 -3.91
CA ASP A 143 5.87 17.12 -5.30
C ASP A 143 4.76 16.22 -5.88
N ARG A 144 3.53 16.50 -5.48
CA ARG A 144 2.36 15.73 -5.92
C ARG A 144 2.13 15.77 -7.43
N PRO A 145 2.30 16.93 -8.14
CA PRO A 145 2.17 16.96 -9.59
C PRO A 145 3.13 15.99 -10.30
N ARG A 146 4.37 15.91 -9.86
CA ARG A 146 5.36 14.97 -10.40
C ARG A 146 4.98 13.51 -10.14
N VAL A 147 4.55 13.22 -8.93
CA VAL A 147 4.10 11.87 -8.54
C VAL A 147 2.87 11.45 -9.36
N MET A 148 1.90 12.34 -9.54
CA MET A 148 0.72 12.09 -10.37
C MET A 148 1.07 11.88 -11.84
N ALA A 149 2.02 12.63 -12.39
CA ALA A 149 2.50 12.44 -13.76
C ALA A 149 3.17 11.07 -13.94
N GLU A 150 3.94 10.63 -12.94
CA GLU A 150 4.54 9.29 -12.93
C GLU A 150 3.47 8.19 -12.88
N TRP A 151 2.46 8.32 -12.04
CA TRP A 151 1.37 7.35 -11.98
C TRP A 151 0.57 7.31 -13.30
N ALA A 152 0.34 8.46 -13.93
CA ALA A 152 -0.30 8.52 -15.25
C ALA A 152 0.51 7.79 -16.32
N ARG A 153 1.86 7.85 -16.28
CA ARG A 153 2.74 7.08 -17.17
C ARG A 153 2.58 5.57 -16.95
N LEU A 154 2.44 5.16 -15.70
CA LEU A 154 2.38 3.75 -15.29
C LEU A 154 1.02 3.10 -15.57
N LEU A 155 -0.06 3.88 -15.61
CA LEU A 155 -1.40 3.37 -15.89
C LEU A 155 -1.56 2.99 -17.36
N LYS A 156 -2.20 1.86 -17.60
CA LYS A 156 -2.64 1.46 -18.94
C LYS A 156 -3.68 2.45 -19.44
N PRO A 157 -3.70 2.76 -20.75
CA PRO A 157 -4.82 3.52 -21.34
C PRO A 157 -6.12 2.75 -21.15
N SER A 158 -7.19 3.49 -20.81
CA SER A 158 -8.57 2.99 -20.67
C SER A 158 -9.22 2.73 -22.02
#